data_76d0273d3e61ad6c27a9e989e4f140b9
#
_entry.id   76d0273d3e61ad6c27a9e989e4f140b9
#
_cell.length_a   1.000
_cell.length_b   1.000
_cell.length_c   1.000
_cell.angle_alpha   90.00
_cell.angle_beta   90.00
_cell.angle_gamma   90.00
#
_symmetry.space_group_name_H-M   'P 1'
#
loop_
_entity.id
_entity.type
_entity.pdbx_description
1 polymer ?
#
loop_
_entity_poly.entity_id
_entity_poly.type
_entity_poly.pdbx_seq_one_letter_code
_entity_poly.pdbx_strand_id
1 'polypeptide(L)'
;EVVIYNQDLHHSANSNLTEYLNKNKFDVVGVSVIAGYYEYRKLLQISAAINKSKNRPLYIIGGHGPSPEPEYFLKKTQADVAVIGEGEETIIELLEAAGNNLSFSSIAGIAFREDDKVIVNKRRSLIKDIDSIPFPAYHLFPIEYYRLIRLPHAENADFVLPILSGRGCSFECTFCYRMDEGFRP
;
A
#
# COMPACT_ATOMS: atom_id res chain seq x y z
N GLU A 1 10.15 10.36 -9.47
CA GLU A 1 8.99 11.24 -9.18
C GLU A 1 7.82 10.40 -8.67
N VAL A 2 7.06 10.91 -7.68
CA VAL A 2 5.89 10.23 -7.11
C VAL A 2 4.64 11.06 -7.40
N VAL A 3 3.58 10.40 -7.84
CA VAL A 3 2.27 10.99 -8.10
C VAL A 3 1.20 10.25 -7.32
N ILE A 4 0.32 10.96 -6.64
CA ILE A 4 -0.87 10.40 -5.98
C ILE A 4 -2.07 10.49 -6.93
N TYR A 5 -2.58 9.36 -7.39
CA TYR A 5 -3.82 9.29 -8.14
C TYR A 5 -5.00 9.21 -7.17
N ASN A 6 -5.64 10.35 -6.92
CA ASN A 6 -6.78 10.42 -6.01
C ASN A 6 -8.10 10.23 -6.76
N GLN A 7 -8.61 9.00 -6.73
CA GLN A 7 -9.86 8.64 -7.41
C GLN A 7 -11.09 9.26 -6.73
N ASP A 8 -11.05 9.44 -5.43
CA ASP A 8 -12.19 9.97 -4.67
C ASP A 8 -12.38 11.48 -4.91
N LEU A 9 -11.29 12.24 -5.05
CA LEU A 9 -11.33 13.67 -5.37
C LEU A 9 -12.11 13.95 -6.66
N HIS A 10 -11.95 13.10 -7.65
CA HIS A 10 -12.54 13.30 -8.98
C HIS A 10 -13.81 12.47 -9.19
N HIS A 11 -14.26 11.72 -8.19
CA HIS A 11 -15.36 10.75 -8.31
C HIS A 11 -15.26 9.88 -9.57
N SER A 12 -14.03 9.51 -9.91
CA SER A 12 -13.69 8.92 -11.19
C SER A 12 -14.05 7.43 -11.25
N ALA A 13 -14.59 6.99 -12.37
CA ALA A 13 -14.76 5.57 -12.64
C ALA A 13 -13.41 4.85 -12.74
N ASN A 14 -13.38 3.54 -12.49
CA ASN A 14 -12.15 2.74 -12.60
C ASN A 14 -11.57 2.72 -14.02
N SER A 15 -12.40 2.93 -15.07
CA SER A 15 -11.96 3.10 -16.45
C SER A 15 -11.01 4.29 -16.63
N ASN A 16 -11.21 5.35 -15.87
CA ASN A 16 -10.37 6.55 -15.94
C ASN A 16 -8.94 6.25 -15.44
N LEU A 17 -8.78 5.34 -14.47
CA LEU A 17 -7.46 4.88 -14.06
C LEU A 17 -6.74 4.16 -15.19
N THR A 18 -7.44 3.27 -15.92
CA THR A 18 -6.86 2.60 -17.09
C THR A 18 -6.42 3.60 -18.16
N GLU A 19 -7.26 4.60 -18.46
CA GLU A 19 -6.90 5.65 -19.41
C GLU A 19 -5.72 6.51 -18.93
N TYR A 20 -5.70 6.85 -17.65
CA TYR A 20 -4.61 7.59 -17.04
C TYR A 20 -3.28 6.86 -17.17
N LEU A 21 -3.25 5.55 -16.86
CA LEU A 21 -2.07 4.70 -17.03
C LEU A 21 -1.68 4.52 -18.51
N ASN A 22 -2.63 4.56 -19.43
CA ASN A 22 -2.35 4.49 -20.87
C ASN A 22 -1.75 5.79 -21.43
N LYS A 23 -2.13 6.93 -20.86
CA LYS A 23 -1.68 8.26 -21.32
C LYS A 23 -0.32 8.64 -20.70
N ASN A 24 -0.02 8.10 -19.52
CA ASN A 24 1.19 8.42 -18.77
C ASN A 24 2.03 7.15 -18.61
N LYS A 25 3.35 7.29 -18.67
CA LYS A 25 4.26 6.17 -18.44
C LYS A 25 4.69 6.18 -16.98
N PHE A 26 4.36 5.13 -16.26
CA PHE A 26 4.81 4.89 -14.88
C PHE A 26 5.62 3.59 -14.85
N ASP A 27 6.67 3.58 -14.05
CA ASP A 27 7.48 2.37 -13.85
C ASP A 27 6.81 1.45 -12.82
N VAL A 28 6.18 2.04 -11.82
CA VAL A 28 5.55 1.33 -10.70
C VAL A 28 4.19 1.94 -10.37
N VAL A 29 3.23 1.10 -9.97
CA VAL A 29 1.99 1.50 -9.31
C VAL A 29 1.85 0.75 -7.99
N GLY A 30 1.63 1.50 -6.91
CA GLY A 30 1.42 0.95 -5.58
C GLY A 30 -0.01 1.17 -5.09
N VAL A 31 -0.61 0.14 -4.47
CA VAL A 31 -1.92 0.23 -3.82
C VAL A 31 -1.81 -0.32 -2.41
N SER A 32 -2.10 0.52 -1.41
CA SER A 32 -2.19 0.10 -0.02
C SER A 32 -3.63 -0.17 0.38
N VAL A 33 -3.86 -1.24 1.12
CA VAL A 33 -5.19 -1.69 1.51
C VAL A 33 -5.24 -1.97 3.01
N ILE A 34 -6.17 -1.31 3.69
CA ILE A 34 -6.58 -1.67 5.04
C ILE A 34 -7.46 -2.93 4.96
N ALA A 35 -7.72 -3.60 6.04
CA ALA A 35 -8.61 -4.75 6.06
C ALA A 35 -10.09 -4.29 6.04
N GLY A 36 -10.91 -4.89 5.20
CA GLY A 36 -12.35 -4.62 5.11
C GLY A 36 -12.96 -5.16 3.82
N TYR A 37 -14.26 -5.48 3.86
CA TYR A 37 -14.95 -6.06 2.70
C TYR A 37 -15.08 -5.05 1.55
N TYR A 38 -15.39 -3.80 1.87
CA TYR A 38 -15.55 -2.76 0.85
C TYR A 38 -14.22 -2.40 0.21
N GLU A 39 -13.17 -2.27 1.00
CA GLU A 39 -11.80 -2.02 0.56
C GLU A 39 -11.29 -3.15 -0.32
N TYR A 40 -11.57 -4.39 0.05
CA TYR A 40 -11.24 -5.55 -0.77
C TYR A 40 -11.94 -5.53 -2.13
N ARG A 41 -13.25 -5.24 -2.16
CA ARG A 41 -13.99 -5.11 -3.42
C ARG A 41 -13.44 -3.99 -4.30
N LYS A 42 -13.14 -2.83 -3.70
CA LYS A 42 -12.53 -1.70 -4.41
C LYS A 42 -11.14 -2.06 -4.94
N LEU A 43 -10.34 -2.76 -4.15
CA LEU A 43 -9.04 -3.28 -4.59
C LEU A 43 -9.16 -4.14 -5.85
N LEU A 44 -10.08 -5.08 -5.90
CA LEU A 44 -10.27 -5.93 -7.08
C LEU A 44 -10.64 -5.13 -8.33
N GLN A 45 -11.47 -4.11 -8.18
CA GLN A 45 -11.84 -3.23 -9.28
C GLN A 45 -10.65 -2.38 -9.77
N ILE A 46 -9.87 -1.80 -8.84
CA ILE A 46 -8.66 -1.05 -9.15
C ILE A 46 -7.64 -1.96 -9.83
N SER A 47 -7.43 -3.17 -9.30
CA SER A 47 -6.54 -4.17 -9.88
C SER A 47 -6.92 -4.53 -11.31
N ALA A 48 -8.22 -4.72 -11.56
CA ALA A 48 -8.71 -4.98 -12.91
C ALA A 48 -8.42 -3.81 -13.87
N ALA A 49 -8.54 -2.56 -13.39
CA ALA A 49 -8.22 -1.37 -14.18
C ALA A 49 -6.71 -1.27 -14.49
N ILE A 50 -5.86 -1.54 -13.50
CA ILE A 50 -4.39 -1.56 -13.67
C ILE A 50 -3.99 -2.65 -14.68
N ASN A 51 -4.49 -3.87 -14.51
CA ASN A 51 -4.15 -5.00 -15.37
C ASN A 51 -4.66 -4.85 -16.83
N LYS A 52 -5.68 -4.01 -17.06
CA LYS A 52 -6.17 -3.68 -18.41
C LYS A 52 -5.35 -2.61 -19.12
N SER A 53 -4.46 -1.91 -18.43
CA SER A 53 -3.66 -0.86 -19.06
C SER A 53 -2.67 -1.46 -20.07
N LYS A 54 -2.49 -0.77 -21.21
CA LYS A 54 -1.55 -1.19 -22.27
C LYS A 54 -0.09 -1.11 -21.83
N ASN A 55 0.21 -0.10 -21.00
CA ASN A 55 1.53 0.14 -20.42
C ASN A 55 1.48 -0.21 -18.93
N ARG A 56 1.15 -1.46 -18.63
CA ARG A 56 1.00 -1.90 -17.24
C ARG A 56 2.32 -1.74 -16.47
N PRO A 57 2.37 -0.91 -15.42
CA PRO A 57 3.55 -0.77 -14.56
C PRO A 57 3.78 -2.02 -13.71
N LEU A 58 4.95 -2.10 -13.06
CA LEU A 58 5.13 -3.04 -11.94
C LEU A 58 4.07 -2.75 -10.88
N TYR A 59 3.21 -3.72 -10.60
CA TYR A 59 2.07 -3.54 -9.71
C TYR A 59 2.38 -4.11 -8.31
N ILE A 60 2.43 -3.22 -7.32
CA ILE A 60 2.74 -3.53 -5.93
C ILE A 60 1.49 -3.32 -5.07
N ILE A 61 1.21 -4.26 -4.18
CA ILE A 61 0.18 -4.13 -3.15
C ILE A 61 0.81 -4.21 -1.76
N GLY A 62 0.16 -3.62 -0.76
CA GLY A 62 0.63 -3.66 0.62
C GLY A 62 -0.46 -3.28 1.62
N GLY A 63 -0.08 -3.13 2.87
CA GLY A 63 -0.96 -2.78 3.98
C GLY A 63 -1.51 -3.98 4.74
N HIS A 64 -2.42 -3.72 5.67
CA HIS A 64 -2.94 -4.73 6.61
C HIS A 64 -3.72 -5.87 5.94
N GLY A 65 -4.36 -5.62 4.79
CA GLY A 65 -5.09 -6.64 4.06
C GLY A 65 -4.17 -7.71 3.46
N PRO A 66 -3.22 -7.36 2.58
CA PRO A 66 -2.33 -8.32 1.91
C PRO A 66 -1.29 -8.96 2.83
N SER A 67 -0.87 -8.31 3.91
CA SER A 67 0.24 -8.79 4.75
C SER A 67 0.02 -10.19 5.37
N PRO A 68 -1.17 -10.56 5.89
CA PRO A 68 -1.40 -11.89 6.43
C PRO A 68 -1.51 -13.00 5.38
N GLU A 69 -2.06 -12.66 4.21
CA GLU A 69 -2.41 -13.62 3.15
C GLU A 69 -1.89 -13.16 1.78
N PRO A 70 -0.57 -12.92 1.64
CA PRO A 70 -0.02 -12.31 0.43
C PRO A 70 -0.27 -13.16 -0.83
N GLU A 71 -0.19 -14.49 -0.74
CA GLU A 71 -0.45 -15.39 -1.86
C GLU A 71 -1.88 -15.26 -2.38
N TYR A 72 -2.85 -15.21 -1.46
CA TYR A 72 -4.25 -15.02 -1.82
C TYR A 72 -4.47 -13.70 -2.56
N PHE A 73 -3.91 -12.62 -2.01
CA PHE A 73 -4.07 -11.29 -2.60
C PHE A 73 -3.36 -11.19 -3.97
N LEU A 74 -2.13 -11.68 -4.11
CA LEU A 74 -1.42 -11.72 -5.40
C LEU A 74 -2.21 -12.50 -6.45
N LYS A 75 -2.78 -13.65 -6.08
CA LYS A 75 -3.60 -14.46 -6.97
C LYS A 75 -4.88 -13.74 -7.40
N LYS A 76 -5.53 -13.01 -6.50
CA LYS A 76 -6.81 -12.31 -6.78
C LYS A 76 -6.62 -11.00 -7.54
N THR A 77 -5.58 -10.25 -7.23
CA THR A 77 -5.33 -8.93 -7.82
C THR A 77 -4.48 -9.00 -9.08
N GLN A 78 -3.77 -10.09 -9.30
CA GLN A 78 -2.73 -10.22 -10.31
C GLN A 78 -1.63 -9.15 -10.16
N ALA A 79 -1.40 -8.68 -8.93
CA ALA A 79 -0.25 -7.84 -8.62
C ALA A 79 1.05 -8.65 -8.72
N ASP A 80 2.15 -7.98 -8.99
CA ASP A 80 3.46 -8.63 -9.15
C ASP A 80 4.12 -8.88 -7.81
N VAL A 81 3.94 -7.94 -6.87
CA VAL A 81 4.56 -7.98 -5.54
C VAL A 81 3.55 -7.57 -4.46
N ALA A 82 3.60 -8.28 -3.33
CA ALA A 82 2.93 -7.90 -2.08
C ALA A 82 3.98 -7.56 -1.02
N VAL A 83 3.92 -6.36 -0.45
CA VAL A 83 4.76 -5.95 0.69
C VAL A 83 4.12 -6.43 1.98
N ILE A 84 4.89 -7.11 2.83
CA ILE A 84 4.46 -7.74 4.06
C ILE A 84 5.04 -6.98 5.26
N GLY A 85 4.17 -6.51 6.16
CA GLY A 85 4.58 -5.76 7.34
C GLY A 85 4.89 -4.30 7.04
N GLU A 86 5.90 -3.75 7.70
CA GLU A 86 6.36 -2.37 7.51
C GLU A 86 7.02 -2.21 6.14
N GLY A 87 6.54 -1.26 5.37
CA GLY A 87 6.89 -1.11 3.96
C GLY A 87 8.00 -0.12 3.67
N GLU A 88 8.36 0.74 4.60
CA GLU A 88 9.21 1.91 4.35
C GLU A 88 10.59 1.54 3.80
N GLU A 89 11.29 0.61 4.45
CA GLU A 89 12.58 0.12 3.94
C GLU A 89 12.42 -0.84 2.76
N THR A 90 11.38 -1.69 2.85
CA THR A 90 11.11 -2.71 1.84
C THR A 90 10.84 -2.10 0.46
N ILE A 91 10.07 -0.99 0.42
CA ILE A 91 9.74 -0.34 -0.85
C ILE A 91 10.98 0.27 -1.51
N ILE A 92 11.92 0.80 -0.72
CA ILE A 92 13.17 1.35 -1.26
C ILE A 92 13.98 0.26 -1.95
N GLU A 93 14.27 -0.85 -1.25
CA GLU A 93 14.99 -1.99 -1.83
C GLU A 93 14.29 -2.57 -3.06
N LEU A 94 12.96 -2.65 -3.03
CA LEU A 94 12.17 -3.17 -4.14
C LEU A 94 12.27 -2.25 -5.38
N LEU A 95 12.18 -0.94 -5.19
CA LEU A 95 12.30 0.03 -6.28
C LEU A 95 13.71 0.05 -6.88
N GLU A 96 14.74 -0.05 -6.04
CA GLU A 96 16.14 -0.17 -6.49
C GLU A 96 16.36 -1.45 -7.30
N ALA A 97 15.84 -2.58 -6.82
CA ALA A 97 15.95 -3.85 -7.53
C ALA A 97 15.21 -3.81 -8.88
N ALA A 98 13.99 -3.27 -8.89
CA ALA A 98 13.20 -3.11 -10.11
C ALA A 98 13.90 -2.19 -11.13
N GLY A 99 14.43 -1.06 -10.68
CA GLY A 99 15.14 -0.10 -11.54
C GLY A 99 16.43 -0.67 -12.15
N ASN A 100 17.07 -1.61 -11.47
CA ASN A 100 18.30 -2.27 -11.92
C ASN A 100 18.07 -3.66 -12.53
N ASN A 101 16.82 -4.09 -12.72
CA ASN A 101 16.44 -5.42 -13.21
C ASN A 101 17.07 -6.58 -12.39
N LEU A 102 17.14 -6.40 -11.07
CA LEU A 102 17.64 -7.41 -10.15
C LEU A 102 16.52 -8.35 -9.67
N SER A 103 16.90 -9.54 -9.23
CA SER A 103 15.96 -10.49 -8.64
C SER A 103 15.40 -9.98 -7.32
N PHE A 104 14.11 -10.25 -7.08
CA PHE A 104 13.43 -9.94 -5.81
C PHE A 104 13.66 -11.00 -4.72
N SER A 105 14.31 -12.11 -5.03
CA SER A 105 14.45 -13.27 -4.13
C SER A 105 15.18 -12.97 -2.81
N SER A 106 16.03 -11.94 -2.77
CA SER A 106 16.78 -11.54 -1.57
C SER A 106 16.09 -10.47 -0.73
N ILE A 107 15.02 -9.84 -1.23
CA ILE A 107 14.35 -8.73 -0.54
C ILE A 107 13.47 -9.26 0.58
N ALA A 108 13.78 -8.91 1.81
CA ALA A 108 12.96 -9.30 2.96
C ALA A 108 11.62 -8.53 2.98
N GLY A 109 10.56 -9.15 3.51
CA GLY A 109 9.26 -8.52 3.69
C GLY A 109 8.43 -8.39 2.42
N ILE A 110 8.62 -9.30 1.45
CA ILE A 110 7.77 -9.36 0.25
C ILE A 110 7.31 -10.78 -0.06
N ALA A 111 6.22 -10.87 -0.79
CA ALA A 111 5.88 -12.01 -1.64
C ALA A 111 5.78 -11.51 -3.08
N PHE A 112 6.22 -12.29 -4.05
CA PHE A 112 6.19 -11.90 -5.45
C PHE A 112 5.85 -13.06 -6.37
N ARG A 113 5.40 -12.74 -7.56
CA ARG A 113 5.09 -13.71 -8.58
C ARG A 113 6.31 -13.94 -9.47
N GLU A 114 6.66 -15.21 -9.64
CA GLU A 114 7.67 -15.66 -10.59
C GLU A 114 7.06 -16.81 -11.38
N ASP A 115 6.87 -16.60 -12.67
CA ASP A 115 6.09 -17.47 -13.53
C ASP A 115 4.67 -17.73 -12.95
N ASP A 116 4.30 -19.00 -12.75
CA ASP A 116 3.02 -19.40 -12.18
C ASP A 116 3.03 -19.59 -10.65
N LYS A 117 4.14 -19.24 -10.00
CA LYS A 117 4.31 -19.44 -8.56
C LYS A 117 4.34 -18.12 -7.80
N VAL A 118 3.95 -18.19 -6.54
CA VAL A 118 4.19 -17.12 -5.58
C VAL A 118 5.33 -17.55 -4.66
N ILE A 119 6.34 -16.70 -4.57
CA ILE A 119 7.48 -16.88 -3.68
C ILE A 119 7.27 -15.92 -2.52
N VAL A 120 7.33 -16.43 -1.29
CA VAL A 120 7.26 -15.64 -0.07
C VAL A 120 8.63 -15.60 0.56
N ASN A 121 9.22 -14.41 0.62
CA ASN A 121 10.52 -14.20 1.22
C ASN A 121 10.43 -14.13 2.75
N LYS A 122 11.59 -14.18 3.41
CA LYS A 122 11.68 -14.01 4.86
C LYS A 122 11.06 -12.66 5.26
N ARG A 123 10.32 -12.65 6.37
CA ARG A 123 9.81 -11.40 6.95
C ARG A 123 10.96 -10.45 7.29
N ARG A 124 10.73 -9.16 7.06
CA ARG A 124 11.65 -8.11 7.52
C ARG A 124 11.50 -7.91 9.03
N SER A 125 12.60 -7.60 9.69
CA SER A 125 12.56 -7.13 11.07
C SER A 125 11.85 -5.79 11.16
N LEU A 126 11.16 -5.56 12.28
CA LEU A 126 10.49 -4.28 12.52
C LEU A 126 11.49 -3.14 12.62
N ILE A 127 11.11 -1.96 12.14
CA ILE A 127 11.90 -0.73 12.27
C ILE A 127 11.98 -0.38 13.75
N LYS A 128 13.18 -0.39 14.31
CA LYS A 128 13.39 -0.16 15.77
C LYS A 128 13.20 1.30 16.14
N ASP A 129 13.75 2.18 15.33
CA ASP A 129 13.69 3.63 15.52
C ASP A 129 12.66 4.18 14.53
N ILE A 130 11.42 4.37 14.99
CA ILE A 130 10.35 4.90 14.15
C ILE A 130 10.51 6.40 13.85
N ASP A 131 11.32 7.13 14.66
CA ASP A 131 11.63 8.53 14.41
C ASP A 131 12.59 8.71 13.21
N SER A 132 13.26 7.64 12.79
CA SER A 132 14.07 7.65 11.57
C SER A 132 13.22 7.69 10.29
N ILE A 133 11.92 7.38 10.38
CA ILE A 133 10.99 7.39 9.24
C ILE A 133 10.62 8.84 8.92
N PRO A 134 10.77 9.29 7.67
CA PRO A 134 10.40 10.65 7.30
C PRO A 134 8.90 10.90 7.48
N PHE A 135 8.53 12.14 7.75
CA PHE A 135 7.14 12.54 7.80
C PHE A 135 6.39 12.19 6.51
N PRO A 136 5.09 11.83 6.62
CA PRO A 136 4.27 11.58 5.44
C PRO A 136 4.29 12.76 4.47
N ALA A 137 4.36 12.47 3.19
CA ALA A 137 4.42 13.47 2.12
C ALA A 137 3.06 14.15 1.90
N TYR A 138 2.53 14.83 2.91
CA TYR A 138 1.22 15.50 2.87
C TYR A 138 1.07 16.48 1.71
N HIS A 139 2.18 17.07 1.25
CA HIS A 139 2.19 17.99 0.10
C HIS A 139 1.78 17.34 -1.23
N LEU A 140 1.80 15.99 -1.32
CA LEU A 140 1.31 15.25 -2.48
C LEU A 140 -0.19 14.99 -2.45
N PHE A 141 -0.85 15.26 -1.32
CA PHE A 141 -2.27 15.02 -1.15
C PHE A 141 -3.07 16.31 -1.28
N PRO A 142 -4.32 16.25 -1.78
CA PRO A 142 -5.21 17.40 -1.86
C PRO A 142 -5.78 17.74 -0.46
N ILE A 143 -4.94 18.26 0.41
CA ILE A 143 -5.28 18.55 1.83
C ILE A 143 -6.53 19.43 1.96
N GLU A 144 -6.67 20.42 1.08
CA GLU A 144 -7.86 21.29 1.09
C GLU A 144 -9.17 20.53 0.82
N TYR A 145 -9.13 19.48 0.02
CA TYR A 145 -10.29 18.62 -0.17
C TYR A 145 -10.64 17.85 1.12
N TYR A 146 -9.64 17.36 1.84
CA TYR A 146 -9.86 16.62 3.10
C TYR A 146 -10.38 17.51 4.22
N ARG A 147 -10.18 18.81 4.18
CA ARG A 147 -10.83 19.76 5.11
C ARG A 147 -12.36 19.74 5.02
N LEU A 148 -12.90 19.35 3.88
CA LEU A 148 -14.35 19.25 3.67
C LEU A 148 -14.93 17.92 4.19
N ILE A 149 -14.08 16.93 4.44
CA ILE A 149 -14.48 15.61 4.95
C ILE A 149 -14.41 15.67 6.48
N ARG A 150 -15.60 15.65 7.11
CA ARG A 150 -15.70 15.65 8.58
C ARG A 150 -15.34 14.28 9.13
N LEU A 151 -14.39 14.23 10.04
CA LEU A 151 -14.14 13.03 10.84
C LEU A 151 -15.25 12.90 11.91
N PRO A 152 -15.70 11.67 12.25
CA PRO A 152 -16.85 11.43 13.13
C PRO A 152 -16.74 12.05 14.54
N HIS A 153 -15.56 12.42 14.99
CA HIS A 153 -15.29 12.94 16.33
C HIS A 153 -14.63 14.32 16.34
N ALA A 154 -14.58 15.00 15.18
CA ALA A 154 -14.06 16.37 15.10
C ALA A 154 -15.19 17.40 15.33
N GLU A 155 -14.89 18.48 16.05
CA GLU A 155 -15.81 19.60 16.18
C GLU A 155 -16.00 20.32 14.82
N ASN A 156 -17.14 21.03 14.67
CA ASN A 156 -17.58 21.55 13.37
C ASN A 156 -16.65 22.57 12.71
N ALA A 157 -15.66 23.07 13.43
CA ALA A 157 -14.74 24.12 12.97
C ALA A 157 -13.29 23.62 12.76
N ASP A 158 -12.97 22.39 13.18
CA ASP A 158 -11.59 21.94 13.23
C ASP A 158 -11.18 21.16 11.98
N PHE A 159 -10.02 21.54 11.45
CA PHE A 159 -9.31 20.74 10.49
C PHE A 159 -8.44 19.71 11.23
N VAL A 160 -8.72 18.44 11.02
CA VAL A 160 -8.05 17.35 11.71
C VAL A 160 -7.34 16.45 10.69
N LEU A 161 -6.05 16.21 10.91
CA LEU A 161 -5.29 15.17 10.22
C LEU A 161 -4.91 14.07 11.22
N PRO A 162 -5.09 12.81 10.85
CA PRO A 162 -4.66 11.70 11.69
C PRO A 162 -3.13 11.61 11.73
N ILE A 163 -2.58 11.39 12.92
CA ILE A 163 -1.17 11.04 13.11
C ILE A 163 -1.06 9.73 13.87
N LEU A 164 0.01 8.99 13.63
CA LEU A 164 0.37 7.81 14.40
C LEU A 164 1.52 8.17 15.32
N SER A 165 1.30 8.09 16.63
CA SER A 165 2.31 8.38 17.66
C SER A 165 3.07 7.14 18.11
N GLY A 166 2.80 5.99 17.54
CA GLY A 166 3.46 4.72 17.85
C GLY A 166 2.94 3.59 16.98
N ARG A 167 3.60 2.45 17.00
CA ARG A 167 3.24 1.24 16.26
C ARG A 167 3.17 0.01 17.16
N GLY A 168 2.35 -0.95 16.75
CA GLY A 168 2.14 -2.18 17.50
C GLY A 168 1.14 -2.04 18.64
N CYS A 169 1.06 -3.07 19.47
CA CYS A 169 0.16 -3.12 20.62
C CYS A 169 0.77 -4.00 21.73
N SER A 170 0.63 -3.57 22.97
CA SER A 170 1.10 -4.30 24.15
C SER A 170 0.13 -5.42 24.60
N PHE A 171 -1.08 -5.48 24.05
CA PHE A 171 -2.10 -6.47 24.44
C PHE A 171 -2.04 -7.72 23.55
N GLU A 172 -2.47 -8.86 24.12
CA GLU A 172 -2.49 -10.17 23.44
C GLU A 172 -3.93 -10.67 23.22
N CYS A 173 -4.81 -9.81 22.72
CA CYS A 173 -6.20 -10.15 22.49
C CYS A 173 -6.34 -11.28 21.47
N THR A 174 -7.05 -12.35 21.83
CA THR A 174 -7.17 -13.57 21.00
C THR A 174 -7.96 -13.39 19.70
N PHE A 175 -8.78 -12.34 19.62
CA PHE A 175 -9.57 -12.00 18.43
C PHE A 175 -8.88 -10.98 17.52
N CYS A 176 -7.76 -10.40 17.95
CA CYS A 176 -7.10 -9.32 17.22
C CYS A 176 -5.99 -9.86 16.33
N TYR A 177 -6.05 -9.50 15.05
CA TYR A 177 -4.91 -9.67 14.17
C TYR A 177 -3.86 -8.60 14.45
N ARG A 178 -2.69 -9.03 14.89
CA ARG A 178 -1.52 -8.15 15.08
C ARG A 178 -0.45 -8.52 14.07
N MET A 179 0.06 -7.53 13.37
CA MET A 179 1.22 -7.72 12.49
C MET A 179 2.53 -7.63 13.26
N ASP A 180 2.53 -6.84 14.34
CA ASP A 180 3.70 -6.51 15.14
C ASP A 180 3.55 -7.01 16.57
N GLU A 181 4.63 -7.49 17.15
CA GLU A 181 4.72 -7.80 18.58
C GLU A 181 5.19 -6.58 19.35
N GLY A 182 4.54 -6.34 20.51
CA GLY A 182 4.86 -5.22 21.38
C GLY A 182 4.41 -3.86 20.84
N PHE A 183 4.64 -2.83 21.64
CA PHE A 183 4.35 -1.44 21.32
C PHE A 183 5.66 -0.66 21.17
N ARG A 184 5.76 0.14 20.13
CA ARG A 184 6.87 1.06 19.87
C ARG A 184 6.31 2.48 19.80
N PRO A 185 6.64 3.33 20.82
CA PRO A 185 6.21 4.73 20.86
C PRO A 185 6.87 5.55 19.79
#